data_0f98647a07ba8121ded5075b254978f6
#
_entry.id   0f98647a07ba8121ded5075b254978f6
#
_cell.length_a   1.000
_cell.length_b   1.000
_cell.length_c   1.000
_cell.angle_alpha   90.00
_cell.angle_beta   90.00
_cell.angle_gamma   90.00
#
_symmetry.space_group_name_H-M   'P 1'
#
loop_
_entity.id
_entity.type
_entity.pdbx_description
1 polymer ?
#
loop_
_entity_poly.entity_id
_entity_poly.type
_entity_poly.pdbx_seq_one_letter_code
_entity_poly.pdbx_strand_id
1 'polypeptide(L)'
;WKGGAYQGGAHVLPYFRAVVRMGAATFVLGDLYGGASHELILPLYKPENLLTTDPEKGFQTQISTQRWKMDAWIDWQSFIFEMDKHQEAFTVGMTQRVHLLRPRPYGWSLDVPLQMTVQHRGGEQDDTDLGVQTLSNGSIGLQLRKTWDRRVLNAAEVELHALGAYQQAGKLWPFNTGSGLWAGAALDLLHALRVRVGWWQAKDFVTLYGSPFFNTLSLKVDGARFTRMNTVYWSVEYVRPFGHDYAFGAKANGFLTDAGRLHRKDGST
;
A
#
# COMPACT_ATOMS: atom_id res chain seq x y z
N TRP A 1 -18.90 -3.53 -7.44
CA TRP A 1 -18.79 -4.30 -6.19
C TRP A 1 -18.37 -3.36 -5.07
N LYS A 2 -19.21 -3.18 -4.08
CA LYS A 2 -18.86 -2.46 -2.85
C LYS A 2 -18.58 -3.48 -1.77
N GLY A 3 -17.35 -3.60 -1.33
CA GLY A 3 -16.98 -4.49 -0.26
C GLY A 3 -17.71 -4.14 1.04
N GLY A 4 -18.36 -5.11 1.66
CA GLY A 4 -18.86 -5.06 3.02
C GLY A 4 -20.22 -4.41 3.27
N ALA A 5 -20.79 -3.64 2.35
CA ALA A 5 -22.08 -2.97 2.55
C ALA A 5 -23.09 -3.27 1.42
N TYR A 6 -23.00 -4.43 0.81
CA TYR A 6 -23.93 -4.80 -0.25
C TYR A 6 -25.33 -5.04 0.31
N GLN A 7 -26.27 -4.20 -0.06
CA GLN A 7 -27.67 -4.32 0.32
C GLN A 7 -28.54 -4.63 -0.92
N GLY A 8 -28.43 -5.83 -1.45
CA GLY A 8 -29.33 -6.35 -2.49
C GLY A 8 -29.25 -5.64 -3.87
N GLY A 9 -29.36 -6.40 -4.97
CA GLY A 9 -29.35 -5.92 -6.35
C GLY A 9 -27.96 -5.94 -7.01
N ALA A 10 -27.91 -5.93 -8.33
CA ALA A 10 -26.67 -5.82 -9.11
C ALA A 10 -26.25 -4.36 -9.22
N HIS A 11 -25.02 -4.02 -8.83
CA HIS A 11 -24.42 -2.73 -9.12
C HIS A 11 -23.60 -2.84 -10.39
N VAL A 12 -23.98 -2.06 -11.41
CA VAL A 12 -23.20 -1.92 -12.65
C VAL A 12 -22.46 -0.60 -12.55
N LEU A 13 -21.15 -0.65 -12.35
CA LEU A 13 -20.29 0.53 -12.42
C LEU A 13 -19.73 0.63 -13.84
N PRO A 14 -19.90 1.77 -14.54
CA PRO A 14 -19.27 1.97 -15.83
C PRO A 14 -17.74 2.02 -15.63
N TYR A 15 -17.03 1.27 -16.44
CA TYR A 15 -15.57 1.25 -16.48
C TYR A 15 -15.12 2.07 -17.69
N PHE A 16 -14.33 3.12 -17.45
CA PHE A 16 -13.78 3.95 -18.50
C PHE A 16 -12.30 4.22 -18.24
N ARG A 17 -11.46 3.96 -19.21
CA ARG A 17 -10.05 4.26 -19.16
C ARG A 17 -9.54 4.80 -20.49
N ALA A 18 -9.04 6.04 -20.51
CA ALA A 18 -8.27 6.58 -21.60
C ALA A 18 -6.77 6.41 -21.31
N VAL A 19 -6.00 5.95 -22.30
CA VAL A 19 -4.57 5.68 -22.14
C VAL A 19 -3.79 6.33 -23.29
N VAL A 20 -2.83 7.17 -22.95
CA VAL A 20 -1.89 7.78 -23.90
C VAL A 20 -0.48 7.29 -23.58
N ARG A 21 0.23 6.77 -24.57
CA ARG A 21 1.61 6.30 -24.43
C ARG A 21 2.56 7.19 -25.22
N MET A 22 3.59 7.70 -24.54
CA MET A 22 4.59 8.59 -25.13
C MET A 22 5.99 8.15 -24.68
N GLY A 23 6.68 7.40 -25.52
CA GLY A 23 8.00 6.87 -25.19
C GLY A 23 7.95 5.95 -23.95
N ALA A 24 8.66 6.33 -22.91
CA ALA A 24 8.71 5.60 -21.64
C ALA A 24 7.53 5.91 -20.70
N ALA A 25 6.71 6.92 -21.02
CA ALA A 25 5.62 7.39 -20.20
C ALA A 25 4.26 6.86 -20.67
N THR A 26 3.40 6.50 -19.74
CA THR A 26 1.99 6.15 -19.96
C THR A 26 1.15 7.05 -19.06
N PHE A 27 0.18 7.73 -19.65
CA PHE A 27 -0.79 8.56 -18.96
C PHE A 27 -2.15 7.86 -19.00
N VAL A 28 -2.82 7.81 -17.86
CA VAL A 28 -4.12 7.15 -17.68
C VAL A 28 -5.09 8.15 -17.10
N LEU A 29 -6.28 8.22 -17.66
CA LEU A 29 -7.41 9.01 -17.15
C LEU A 29 -8.63 8.10 -17.01
N GLY A 30 -9.36 8.21 -15.92
CA GLY A 30 -10.51 7.39 -15.58
C GLY A 30 -10.18 6.29 -14.59
N ASP A 31 -10.55 5.04 -14.88
CA ASP A 31 -10.21 3.92 -13.99
C ASP A 31 -8.72 3.60 -14.03
N LEU A 32 -8.04 3.73 -12.91
CA LEU A 32 -6.59 3.61 -12.79
C LEU A 32 -6.14 2.14 -12.81
N TYR A 33 -4.86 1.93 -13.04
CA TYR A 33 -4.20 0.67 -12.72
C TYR A 33 -3.88 0.66 -11.23
N GLY A 34 -4.85 0.26 -10.40
CA GLY A 34 -4.79 0.40 -8.95
C GLY A 34 -4.01 -0.68 -8.20
N GLY A 35 -3.99 -0.55 -6.90
CA GLY A 35 -3.57 -1.52 -5.91
C GLY A 35 -2.25 -2.21 -6.15
N ALA A 36 -2.29 -3.44 -6.65
CA ALA A 36 -1.08 -4.25 -6.87
C ALA A 36 -0.12 -3.66 -7.91
N SER A 37 -0.62 -2.85 -8.87
CA SER A 37 0.22 -2.21 -9.88
C SER A 37 0.99 -1.01 -9.36
N HIS A 38 0.60 -0.42 -8.22
CA HIS A 38 1.33 0.65 -7.55
C HIS A 38 2.58 0.16 -6.81
N GLU A 39 2.76 -1.13 -6.65
CA GLU A 39 3.93 -1.77 -6.00
C GLU A 39 4.22 -1.25 -4.57
N LEU A 40 3.19 -0.81 -3.84
CA LEU A 40 3.33 -0.41 -2.44
C LEU A 40 3.73 -1.62 -1.57
N ILE A 41 4.64 -1.39 -0.62
CA ILE A 41 5.04 -2.43 0.34
C ILE A 41 3.91 -2.76 1.32
N LEU A 42 3.97 -3.95 1.90
CA LEU A 42 2.93 -4.49 2.77
C LEU A 42 2.52 -3.56 3.93
N PRO A 43 3.43 -2.87 4.66
CA PRO A 43 3.01 -1.91 5.68
C PRO A 43 2.22 -0.71 5.15
N LEU A 44 2.32 -0.36 3.87
CA LEU A 44 1.60 0.76 3.27
C LEU A 44 0.32 0.35 2.55
N TYR A 45 0.22 -0.91 2.08
CA TYR A 45 -0.97 -1.39 1.37
C TYR A 45 -1.22 -2.87 1.64
N LYS A 46 -2.43 -3.23 2.07
CA LYS A 46 -2.84 -4.63 2.18
C LYS A 46 -3.48 -5.09 0.87
N PRO A 47 -3.03 -6.22 0.30
CA PRO A 47 -3.55 -6.73 -0.99
C PRO A 47 -5.05 -7.03 -0.99
N GLU A 48 -5.63 -7.30 0.17
CA GLU A 48 -7.07 -7.56 0.34
C GLU A 48 -7.94 -6.35 -0.05
N ASN A 49 -7.38 -5.13 -0.05
CA ASN A 49 -8.08 -3.93 -0.50
C ASN A 49 -8.55 -4.05 -1.97
N LEU A 50 -7.82 -4.78 -2.83
CA LEU A 50 -8.23 -5.05 -4.21
C LEU A 50 -9.60 -5.75 -4.31
N LEU A 51 -9.99 -6.48 -3.28
CA LEU A 51 -11.26 -7.20 -3.24
C LEU A 51 -12.38 -6.43 -2.52
N THR A 52 -12.05 -5.37 -1.80
CA THR A 52 -12.97 -4.70 -0.86
C THR A 52 -13.20 -3.22 -1.18
N THR A 53 -12.34 -2.61 -1.99
CA THR A 53 -12.46 -1.19 -2.41
C THR A 53 -13.00 -1.09 -3.83
N ASP A 54 -13.67 0.03 -4.11
CA ASP A 54 -14.06 0.37 -5.48
C ASP A 54 -12.80 0.60 -6.34
N PRO A 55 -12.86 0.43 -7.67
CA PRO A 55 -11.77 0.79 -8.56
C PRO A 55 -11.37 2.25 -8.40
N GLU A 56 -10.07 2.50 -8.29
CA GLU A 56 -9.52 3.84 -8.20
C GLU A 56 -9.80 4.62 -9.49
N LYS A 57 -10.21 5.89 -9.35
CA LYS A 57 -10.60 6.76 -10.48
C LYS A 57 -9.89 8.10 -10.39
N GLY A 58 -9.31 8.53 -11.50
CA GLY A 58 -8.63 9.82 -11.56
C GLY A 58 -7.59 9.89 -12.65
N PHE A 59 -6.38 10.27 -12.28
CA PHE A 59 -5.26 10.43 -13.20
C PHE A 59 -4.03 9.66 -12.70
N GLN A 60 -3.32 9.00 -13.62
CA GLN A 60 -2.11 8.25 -13.31
C GLN A 60 -1.04 8.48 -14.38
N THR A 61 0.19 8.60 -13.93
CA THR A 61 1.37 8.65 -14.80
C THR A 61 2.31 7.53 -14.43
N GLN A 62 2.60 6.68 -15.38
CA GLN A 62 3.58 5.60 -15.22
C GLN A 62 4.76 5.85 -16.14
N ILE A 63 5.98 5.73 -15.59
CA ILE A 63 7.22 5.81 -16.35
C ILE A 63 7.99 4.52 -16.14
N SER A 64 8.47 3.93 -17.24
CA SER A 64 9.26 2.71 -17.19
C SER A 64 10.46 2.81 -18.10
N THR A 65 11.64 2.87 -17.49
CA THR A 65 12.93 2.86 -18.17
C THR A 65 13.79 1.70 -17.65
N GLN A 66 14.97 1.50 -18.22
CA GLN A 66 15.89 0.46 -17.73
C GLN A 66 16.46 0.71 -16.33
N ARG A 67 16.44 1.97 -15.84
CA ARG A 67 17.04 2.36 -14.56
C ARG A 67 16.06 2.95 -13.58
N TRP A 68 14.88 3.31 -14.03
CA TRP A 68 13.91 3.99 -13.22
C TRP A 68 12.48 3.61 -13.62
N LYS A 69 11.70 3.25 -12.61
CA LYS A 69 10.25 3.08 -12.71
C LYS A 69 9.58 4.06 -11.78
N MET A 70 8.47 4.63 -12.20
CA MET A 70 7.62 5.51 -11.40
C MET A 70 6.16 5.21 -11.71
N ASP A 71 5.33 5.22 -10.69
CA ASP A 71 3.88 5.27 -10.78
C ASP A 71 3.40 6.38 -9.84
N ALA A 72 2.77 7.41 -10.39
CA ALA A 72 2.20 8.52 -9.63
C ALA A 72 0.74 8.66 -10.00
N TRP A 73 -0.14 8.79 -8.99
CA TRP A 73 -1.59 8.82 -9.22
C TRP A 73 -2.31 9.75 -8.25
N ILE A 74 -3.49 10.19 -8.69
CA ILE A 74 -4.52 10.75 -7.85
C ILE A 74 -5.79 9.91 -8.04
N ASP A 75 -6.33 9.41 -6.93
CA ASP A 75 -7.61 8.70 -6.85
C ASP A 75 -8.63 9.61 -6.20
N TRP A 76 -9.64 10.00 -6.95
CA TRP A 76 -10.74 10.83 -6.49
C TRP A 76 -11.86 9.95 -5.94
N GLN A 77 -11.98 9.91 -4.63
CA GLN A 77 -12.91 9.03 -3.92
C GLN A 77 -14.28 9.66 -3.73
N SER A 78 -14.33 11.00 -3.59
CA SER A 78 -15.55 11.76 -3.41
C SER A 78 -15.39 13.16 -4.00
N PHE A 79 -16.21 13.50 -4.99
CA PHE A 79 -16.34 14.85 -5.51
C PHE A 79 -17.42 15.61 -4.75
N ILE A 80 -17.29 16.92 -4.63
CA ILE A 80 -18.31 17.77 -4.05
C ILE A 80 -18.77 18.82 -5.06
N PHE A 81 -20.05 19.15 -4.96
CA PHE A 81 -20.66 20.30 -5.60
C PHE A 81 -21.14 21.28 -4.53
N GLU A 82 -21.37 22.52 -4.91
CA GLU A 82 -21.93 23.52 -4.01
C GLU A 82 -23.18 22.99 -3.30
N MET A 83 -23.26 23.11 -1.97
CA MET A 83 -24.31 22.62 -1.07
C MET A 83 -24.30 21.10 -0.77
N ASP A 84 -23.29 20.33 -1.20
CA ASP A 84 -23.16 18.93 -0.79
C ASP A 84 -22.86 18.82 0.71
N LYS A 85 -23.50 17.83 1.36
CA LYS A 85 -23.36 17.56 2.82
C LYS A 85 -22.31 16.49 3.11
N HIS A 86 -21.31 16.33 2.27
CA HIS A 86 -20.20 15.42 2.49
C HIS A 86 -18.89 16.09 2.09
N GLN A 87 -17.80 15.63 2.64
CA GLN A 87 -16.47 16.17 2.34
C GLN A 87 -15.92 15.60 1.03
N GLU A 88 -15.21 16.44 0.28
CA GLU A 88 -14.31 15.95 -0.76
C GLU A 88 -13.30 14.98 -0.17
N ALA A 89 -12.95 13.94 -0.92
CA ALA A 89 -11.93 12.99 -0.52
C ALA A 89 -11.12 12.51 -1.73
N PHE A 90 -9.81 12.59 -1.62
CA PHE A 90 -8.91 12.04 -2.62
C PHE A 90 -7.63 11.50 -1.99
N THR A 91 -6.98 10.62 -2.73
CA THR A 91 -5.66 10.09 -2.41
C THR A 91 -4.68 10.45 -3.51
N VAL A 92 -3.53 10.99 -3.12
CA VAL A 92 -2.37 11.12 -4.01
C VAL A 92 -1.36 10.06 -3.59
N GLY A 93 -0.82 9.34 -4.56
CA GLY A 93 0.23 8.37 -4.31
C GLY A 93 1.34 8.45 -5.33
N MET A 94 2.51 7.97 -4.91
CA MET A 94 3.67 7.83 -5.78
C MET A 94 4.53 6.67 -5.32
N THR A 95 4.91 5.81 -6.26
CA THR A 95 5.97 4.83 -6.06
C THR A 95 7.06 5.03 -7.09
N GLN A 96 8.30 4.92 -6.65
CA GLN A 96 9.47 4.97 -7.51
C GLN A 96 10.40 3.83 -7.16
N ARG A 97 11.11 3.35 -8.18
CA ARG A 97 12.15 2.34 -8.02
C ARG A 97 13.34 2.71 -8.89
N VAL A 98 14.45 3.03 -8.25
CA VAL A 98 15.71 3.30 -8.93
C VAL A 98 16.58 2.04 -8.92
N HIS A 99 16.94 1.53 -10.09
CA HIS A 99 17.80 0.35 -10.25
C HIS A 99 19.28 0.78 -10.19
N LEU A 100 19.91 0.65 -9.02
CA LEU A 100 21.35 0.87 -8.87
C LEU A 100 22.13 -0.23 -9.59
N LEU A 101 21.68 -1.48 -9.44
CA LEU A 101 22.15 -2.61 -10.23
C LEU A 101 20.93 -3.18 -10.97
N ARG A 102 20.94 -3.05 -12.30
CA ARG A 102 19.79 -3.41 -13.14
C ARG A 102 19.43 -4.88 -13.03
N PRO A 103 18.13 -5.21 -12.95
CA PRO A 103 17.67 -6.59 -13.03
C PRO A 103 18.16 -7.27 -14.30
N ARG A 104 18.59 -8.52 -14.15
CA ARG A 104 18.98 -9.41 -15.23
C ARG A 104 18.21 -10.73 -15.08
N PRO A 105 18.02 -11.49 -16.15
CA PRO A 105 17.38 -12.80 -16.07
C PRO A 105 17.99 -13.69 -14.98
N TYR A 106 19.33 -13.67 -14.88
CA TYR A 106 20.10 -14.31 -13.82
C TYR A 106 21.17 -13.34 -13.31
N GLY A 107 21.27 -13.20 -11.99
CA GLY A 107 22.23 -12.28 -11.40
C GLY A 107 21.69 -11.52 -10.20
N TRP A 108 22.44 -10.53 -9.77
CA TRP A 108 22.06 -9.61 -8.72
C TRP A 108 21.32 -8.38 -9.28
N SER A 109 20.34 -7.88 -8.55
CA SER A 109 19.78 -6.55 -8.71
C SER A 109 19.73 -5.84 -7.36
N LEU A 110 19.91 -4.52 -7.40
CA LEU A 110 19.84 -3.65 -6.24
C LEU A 110 18.98 -2.46 -6.59
N ASP A 111 17.93 -2.27 -5.82
CA ASP A 111 16.92 -1.25 -6.02
C ASP A 111 16.80 -0.32 -4.81
N VAL A 112 16.50 0.94 -5.08
CA VAL A 112 16.06 1.93 -4.09
C VAL A 112 14.60 2.24 -4.34
N PRO A 113 13.66 1.61 -3.63
CA PRO A 113 12.25 1.98 -3.65
C PRO A 113 12.01 3.23 -2.80
N LEU A 114 11.20 4.15 -3.33
CA LEU A 114 10.64 5.30 -2.64
C LEU A 114 9.13 5.29 -2.84
N GLN A 115 8.36 5.45 -1.77
CA GLN A 115 6.89 5.35 -1.81
C GLN A 115 6.26 6.41 -0.93
N MET A 116 5.12 6.94 -1.37
CA MET A 116 4.35 7.92 -0.61
C MET A 116 2.86 7.78 -0.94
N THR A 117 2.02 7.95 0.06
CA THR A 117 0.58 8.12 -0.08
C THR A 117 0.12 9.26 0.82
N VAL A 118 -0.78 10.10 0.30
CA VAL A 118 -1.39 11.21 1.02
C VAL A 118 -2.90 11.08 0.84
N GLN A 119 -3.63 11.03 1.94
CA GLN A 119 -5.08 11.08 1.95
C GLN A 119 -5.52 12.46 2.42
N HIS A 120 -6.40 13.10 1.65
CA HIS A 120 -6.99 14.39 1.97
C HIS A 120 -8.51 14.29 2.05
N ARG A 121 -9.10 15.00 3.01
CA ARG A 121 -10.55 15.13 3.18
C ARG A 121 -10.90 16.53 3.63
N GLY A 122 -11.98 17.07 3.04
CA GLY A 122 -12.52 18.39 3.32
C GLY A 122 -11.72 19.53 2.66
N GLY A 123 -12.17 20.73 2.77
CA GLY A 123 -11.44 21.94 2.34
C GLY A 123 -12.25 23.06 1.78
N GLU A 124 -12.92 23.00 0.66
CA GLU A 124 -13.26 24.26 0.03
C GLU A 124 -14.75 24.62 0.01
N GLN A 125 -15.67 23.72 -0.03
CA GLN A 125 -17.08 24.06 -0.28
C GLN A 125 -18.06 23.07 0.36
N ASP A 126 -17.62 22.33 1.36
CA ASP A 126 -18.54 21.44 2.06
C ASP A 126 -19.38 22.21 3.08
N ASP A 127 -20.67 21.89 3.15
CA ASP A 127 -21.59 22.40 4.18
C ASP A 127 -21.56 21.49 5.43
N THR A 128 -20.33 21.13 5.86
CA THR A 128 -20.13 20.26 7.03
C THR A 128 -19.29 20.96 8.10
N ASP A 129 -19.60 20.68 9.38
CA ASP A 129 -18.79 21.12 10.52
C ASP A 129 -17.49 20.29 10.70
N LEU A 130 -17.18 19.41 9.76
CA LEU A 130 -16.01 18.53 9.82
C LEU A 130 -14.76 19.29 9.37
N GLY A 131 -13.73 19.31 10.20
CA GLY A 131 -12.46 19.94 9.86
C GLY A 131 -11.70 19.23 8.75
N VAL A 132 -10.82 19.97 8.08
CA VAL A 132 -9.89 19.44 7.08
C VAL A 132 -8.97 18.38 7.70
N GLN A 133 -8.76 17.29 6.99
CA GLN A 133 -7.87 16.23 7.37
C GLN A 133 -6.89 15.90 6.26
N THR A 134 -5.60 15.90 6.57
CA THR A 134 -4.53 15.48 5.65
C THR A 134 -3.56 14.57 6.36
N LEU A 135 -3.47 13.34 5.90
CA LEU A 135 -2.65 12.27 6.47
C LEU A 135 -1.72 11.71 5.40
N SER A 136 -0.49 11.43 5.76
CA SER A 136 0.47 10.84 4.82
C SER A 136 1.27 9.70 5.42
N ASN A 137 1.63 8.77 4.56
CA ASN A 137 2.63 7.74 4.81
C ASN A 137 3.73 7.82 3.75
N GLY A 138 4.96 7.53 4.13
CA GLY A 138 6.08 7.45 3.19
C GLY A 138 7.04 6.34 3.57
N SER A 139 7.81 5.88 2.59
CA SER A 139 8.82 4.84 2.75
C SER A 139 9.99 5.08 1.81
N ILE A 140 11.18 4.86 2.32
CA ILE A 140 12.42 4.72 1.54
C ILE A 140 13.12 3.44 1.93
N GLY A 141 13.67 2.71 0.98
CA GLY A 141 14.28 1.42 1.26
C GLY A 141 15.42 1.01 0.33
N LEU A 142 15.93 -0.17 0.61
CA LEU A 142 16.87 -0.92 -0.22
C LEU A 142 16.29 -2.31 -0.43
N GLN A 143 16.35 -2.81 -1.66
CA GLN A 143 15.93 -4.16 -2.02
C GLN A 143 17.02 -4.83 -2.84
N LEU A 144 17.57 -5.91 -2.31
CA LEU A 144 18.57 -6.74 -2.97
C LEU A 144 17.93 -8.06 -3.38
N ARG A 145 18.04 -8.40 -4.65
CA ARG A 145 17.51 -9.65 -5.20
C ARG A 145 18.60 -10.38 -5.98
N LYS A 146 18.65 -11.70 -5.81
CA LYS A 146 19.45 -12.62 -6.61
C LYS A 146 18.54 -13.60 -7.32
N THR A 147 18.72 -13.74 -8.64
CA THR A 147 18.02 -14.75 -9.46
C THR A 147 18.99 -15.78 -9.97
N TRP A 148 18.53 -17.03 -10.10
CA TRP A 148 19.32 -18.18 -10.58
C TRP A 148 18.54 -18.96 -11.64
N ASP A 149 19.28 -19.55 -12.57
CA ASP A 149 18.74 -20.58 -13.45
C ASP A 149 18.85 -21.95 -12.76
N ARG A 150 17.95 -22.21 -11.81
CA ARG A 150 17.92 -23.44 -11.03
C ARG A 150 16.50 -23.95 -10.88
N ARG A 151 16.34 -25.27 -10.88
CA ARG A 151 15.04 -25.93 -10.78
C ARG A 151 14.32 -25.64 -9.46
N VAL A 152 15.03 -25.62 -8.35
CA VAL A 152 14.45 -25.52 -7.00
C VAL A 152 14.45 -24.07 -6.51
N LEU A 153 15.61 -23.44 -6.41
CA LEU A 153 15.76 -22.07 -5.93
C LEU A 153 15.90 -21.10 -7.11
N ASN A 154 14.86 -20.36 -7.40
CA ASN A 154 14.80 -19.45 -8.55
C ASN A 154 15.25 -18.04 -8.19
N ALA A 155 14.87 -17.54 -7.00
CA ALA A 155 15.34 -16.25 -6.50
C ALA A 155 15.35 -16.20 -4.98
N ALA A 156 16.18 -15.31 -4.45
CA ALA A 156 16.14 -14.84 -3.06
C ALA A 156 16.14 -13.31 -3.06
N GLU A 157 15.44 -12.72 -2.12
CA GLU A 157 15.25 -11.28 -1.97
C GLU A 157 15.35 -10.90 -0.51
N VAL A 158 15.97 -9.77 -0.23
CA VAL A 158 15.94 -9.11 1.08
C VAL A 158 15.63 -7.64 0.87
N GLU A 159 14.86 -7.07 1.79
CA GLU A 159 14.45 -5.68 1.74
C GLU A 159 14.52 -5.04 3.12
N LEU A 160 14.83 -3.75 3.15
CA LEU A 160 14.83 -2.94 4.35
C LEU A 160 14.24 -1.57 4.00
N HIS A 161 13.25 -1.10 4.79
CA HIS A 161 12.59 0.17 4.58
C HIS A 161 12.46 0.94 5.89
N ALA A 162 12.78 2.24 5.84
CA ALA A 162 12.38 3.20 6.85
C ALA A 162 11.05 3.85 6.41
N LEU A 163 10.11 3.94 7.34
CA LEU A 163 8.77 4.49 7.07
C LEU A 163 8.47 5.66 7.99
N GLY A 164 7.64 6.58 7.48
CA GLY A 164 7.10 7.70 8.23
C GLY A 164 5.58 7.80 8.08
N ALA A 165 4.93 8.29 9.14
CA ALA A 165 3.54 8.71 9.13
C ALA A 165 3.48 10.17 9.59
N TYR A 166 2.63 10.98 8.94
CA TYR A 166 2.50 12.39 9.28
C TYR A 166 1.04 12.84 9.15
N GLN A 167 0.53 13.49 10.19
CA GLN A 167 -0.75 14.17 10.23
C GLN A 167 -0.51 15.67 10.01
N GLN A 168 -0.68 16.12 8.78
CA GLN A 168 -0.45 17.51 8.38
C GLN A 168 -1.60 18.43 8.83
N ALA A 169 -2.83 17.95 8.71
CA ALA A 169 -4.02 18.64 9.15
C ALA A 169 -5.00 17.68 9.83
N GLY A 170 -5.82 18.21 10.72
CA GLY A 170 -6.79 17.44 11.52
C GLY A 170 -6.20 16.95 12.85
N LYS A 171 -7.02 16.19 13.58
CA LYS A 171 -6.69 15.61 14.90
C LYS A 171 -7.21 14.17 15.01
N LEU A 172 -7.11 13.40 13.93
CA LEU A 172 -7.57 12.01 13.93
C LEU A 172 -6.67 11.13 14.77
N TRP A 173 -5.36 11.35 14.67
CA TRP A 173 -4.37 10.61 15.45
C TRP A 173 -3.96 11.38 16.70
N PRO A 174 -3.63 10.71 17.82
CA PRO A 174 -3.14 11.36 19.03
C PRO A 174 -1.68 11.83 18.93
N PHE A 175 -1.08 11.78 17.74
CA PHE A 175 0.29 12.19 17.42
C PHE A 175 0.33 12.77 16.01
N ASN A 176 1.26 13.66 15.74
CA ASN A 176 1.42 14.28 14.42
C ASN A 176 2.41 13.52 13.53
N THR A 177 3.40 12.86 14.13
CA THR A 177 4.45 12.14 13.41
C THR A 177 4.65 10.75 13.98
N GLY A 178 4.99 9.81 13.13
CA GLY A 178 5.29 8.44 13.49
C GLY A 178 6.37 7.85 12.61
N SER A 179 6.98 6.77 13.08
CA SER A 179 8.05 6.08 12.36
C SER A 179 7.90 4.57 12.44
N GLY A 180 8.42 3.89 11.42
CA GLY A 180 8.47 2.44 11.34
C GLY A 180 9.69 1.94 10.60
N LEU A 181 10.04 0.69 10.87
CA LEU A 181 11.08 -0.04 10.17
C LEU A 181 10.50 -1.37 9.70
N TRP A 182 10.66 -1.66 8.42
CA TRP A 182 10.29 -2.93 7.81
C TRP A 182 11.54 -3.64 7.28
N ALA A 183 11.73 -4.89 7.66
CA ALA A 183 12.74 -5.79 7.10
C ALA A 183 12.06 -7.04 6.58
N GLY A 184 12.32 -7.41 5.33
CA GLY A 184 11.70 -8.54 4.67
C GLY A 184 12.71 -9.45 3.98
N ALA A 185 12.35 -10.73 3.86
CA ALA A 185 13.06 -11.70 3.03
C ALA A 185 12.06 -12.59 2.29
N ALA A 186 12.40 -12.99 1.06
CA ALA A 186 11.58 -13.88 0.27
C ALA A 186 12.44 -14.86 -0.53
N LEU A 187 11.89 -16.06 -0.75
CA LEU A 187 12.43 -17.10 -1.61
C LEU A 187 11.41 -17.49 -2.67
N ASP A 188 11.84 -17.51 -3.93
CA ASP A 188 11.06 -18.06 -5.04
C ASP A 188 11.56 -19.46 -5.36
N LEU A 189 10.66 -20.43 -5.29
CA LEU A 189 10.97 -21.86 -5.37
C LEU A 189 10.13 -22.53 -6.48
N LEU A 190 10.72 -23.51 -7.16
CA LEU A 190 10.04 -24.40 -8.11
C LEU A 190 9.26 -23.67 -9.22
N HIS A 191 9.61 -22.42 -9.52
CA HIS A 191 8.91 -21.51 -10.45
C HIS A 191 7.41 -21.30 -10.16
N ALA A 192 6.95 -21.63 -8.95
CA ALA A 192 5.54 -21.58 -8.59
C ALA A 192 5.29 -21.14 -7.14
N LEU A 193 6.25 -21.31 -6.25
CA LEU A 193 6.08 -21.09 -4.82
C LEU A 193 6.92 -19.89 -4.38
N ARG A 194 6.29 -18.92 -3.69
CA ARG A 194 6.97 -17.83 -3.02
C ARG A 194 6.71 -17.89 -1.52
N VAL A 195 7.80 -17.94 -0.75
CA VAL A 195 7.76 -17.86 0.72
C VAL A 195 8.33 -16.50 1.12
N ARG A 196 7.62 -15.75 1.96
CA ARG A 196 8.08 -14.46 2.48
C ARG A 196 7.94 -14.43 3.99
N VAL A 197 8.92 -13.82 4.64
CA VAL A 197 8.88 -13.42 6.04
C VAL A 197 9.20 -11.94 6.14
N GLY A 198 8.64 -11.26 7.12
CA GLY A 198 8.88 -9.85 7.36
C GLY A 198 8.81 -9.52 8.85
N TRP A 199 9.58 -8.55 9.26
CA TRP A 199 9.57 -8.00 10.60
C TRP A 199 9.29 -6.50 10.53
N TRP A 200 8.39 -6.06 11.38
CA TRP A 200 7.96 -4.68 11.51
C TRP A 200 8.14 -4.20 12.93
N GLN A 201 8.67 -2.99 13.06
CA GLN A 201 8.67 -2.24 14.31
C GLN A 201 8.21 -0.82 14.06
N ALA A 202 7.31 -0.30 14.91
CA ALA A 202 6.80 1.06 14.78
C ALA A 202 6.57 1.73 16.12
N LYS A 203 6.63 3.06 16.06
CA LYS A 203 6.26 3.98 17.14
C LYS A 203 5.41 5.10 16.56
N ASP A 204 4.25 5.36 17.22
CA ASP A 204 3.31 6.41 16.81
C ASP A 204 2.95 6.37 15.31
N PHE A 205 2.76 5.16 14.77
CA PHE A 205 2.54 4.92 13.34
C PHE A 205 1.14 4.40 13.06
N VAL A 206 0.50 4.98 12.04
CA VAL A 206 -0.75 4.48 11.46
C VAL A 206 -0.59 4.40 9.96
N THR A 207 -0.90 3.24 9.39
CA THR A 207 -0.96 3.07 7.95
C THR A 207 -2.33 3.49 7.40
N LEU A 208 -2.35 4.18 6.27
CA LEU A 208 -3.58 4.60 5.60
C LEU A 208 -4.31 3.44 4.93
N TYR A 209 -3.56 2.56 4.25
CA TYR A 209 -4.10 1.48 3.43
C TYR A 209 -3.52 0.10 3.76
N GLY A 210 -2.57 0.02 4.68
CA GLY A 210 -1.97 -1.22 5.11
C GLY A 210 -2.83 -2.01 6.10
N SER A 211 -2.31 -3.14 6.55
CA SER A 211 -3.00 -3.95 7.55
C SER A 211 -2.96 -3.26 8.92
N PRO A 212 -4.08 -3.30 9.70
CA PRO A 212 -4.13 -2.79 11.07
C PRO A 212 -3.07 -3.38 12.00
N PHE A 213 -2.51 -4.54 11.69
CA PHE A 213 -1.43 -5.18 12.45
C PHE A 213 -0.11 -4.40 12.42
N PHE A 214 0.00 -3.36 11.59
CA PHE A 214 1.13 -2.44 11.54
C PHE A 214 0.90 -1.15 12.32
N ASN A 215 -0.34 -0.92 12.84
CA ASN A 215 -0.70 0.30 13.53
C ASN A 215 -0.33 0.25 15.02
N THR A 216 0.08 1.40 15.56
CA THR A 216 0.22 1.60 16.99
C THR A 216 -1.06 2.08 17.68
N LEU A 217 -2.14 2.36 16.93
CA LEU A 217 -3.46 2.63 17.49
C LEU A 217 -4.22 1.34 17.77
N SER A 218 -4.93 1.30 18.90
CA SER A 218 -5.80 0.18 19.25
C SER A 218 -7.05 0.16 18.38
N LEU A 219 -7.39 -1.01 17.84
CA LEU A 219 -8.66 -1.22 17.13
C LEU A 219 -9.84 -1.47 18.10
N LYS A 220 -9.56 -1.78 19.37
CA LYS A 220 -10.58 -2.18 20.35
C LYS A 220 -10.96 -1.04 21.29
N VAL A 221 -10.04 -0.13 21.57
CA VAL A 221 -10.22 0.97 22.51
C VAL A 221 -9.97 2.27 21.76
N ASP A 222 -11.03 3.06 21.59
CA ASP A 222 -10.96 4.32 20.82
C ASP A 222 -9.91 5.29 21.40
N GLY A 223 -9.03 5.76 20.52
CA GLY A 223 -7.96 6.71 20.83
C GLY A 223 -6.87 6.18 21.77
N ALA A 224 -6.89 4.90 22.15
CA ALA A 224 -5.79 4.28 22.86
C ALA A 224 -4.67 3.90 21.90
N ARG A 225 -3.44 4.02 22.38
CA ARG A 225 -2.24 3.73 21.60
C ARG A 225 -1.29 2.79 22.34
N PHE A 226 -0.58 2.00 21.59
CA PHE A 226 0.54 1.22 22.08
C PHE A 226 1.83 2.02 22.01
N THR A 227 2.71 1.89 23.00
CA THR A 227 4.02 2.56 23.00
C THR A 227 4.89 2.16 21.81
N ARG A 228 4.71 0.94 21.34
CA ARG A 228 5.36 0.37 20.16
C ARG A 228 4.51 -0.78 19.61
N MET A 229 4.68 -1.09 18.34
CA MET A 229 4.14 -2.29 17.71
C MET A 229 5.29 -3.06 17.07
N ASN A 230 5.41 -4.33 17.39
CA ASN A 230 6.25 -5.28 16.67
C ASN A 230 5.34 -6.31 16.00
N THR A 231 5.58 -6.59 14.73
CA THR A 231 4.79 -7.55 13.98
C THR A 231 5.71 -8.41 13.13
N VAL A 232 5.59 -9.71 13.26
CA VAL A 232 6.19 -10.65 12.32
C VAL A 232 5.12 -11.09 11.33
N TYR A 233 5.40 -10.92 10.07
CA TYR A 233 4.58 -11.36 8.95
C TYR A 233 5.18 -12.59 8.30
N TRP A 234 4.34 -13.50 7.87
CA TRP A 234 4.74 -14.59 6.99
C TRP A 234 3.71 -14.82 5.89
N SER A 235 4.14 -15.27 4.74
CA SER A 235 3.24 -15.75 3.69
C SER A 235 3.86 -16.86 2.88
N VAL A 236 2.99 -17.74 2.39
CA VAL A 236 3.29 -18.77 1.39
C VAL A 236 2.30 -18.58 0.26
N GLU A 237 2.80 -18.37 -0.93
CA GLU A 237 2.01 -18.13 -2.14
C GLU A 237 2.42 -19.13 -3.21
N TYR A 238 1.43 -19.83 -3.74
CA TYR A 238 1.61 -20.75 -4.85
C TYR A 238 0.83 -20.20 -6.04
N VAL A 239 1.50 -20.02 -7.18
CA VAL A 239 0.88 -19.60 -8.44
C VAL A 239 1.42 -20.47 -9.56
N ARG A 240 0.52 -21.16 -10.26
CA ARG A 240 0.87 -22.00 -11.41
C ARG A 240 0.02 -21.62 -12.61
N PRO A 241 0.64 -21.16 -13.71
CA PRO A 241 -0.07 -20.95 -14.95
C PRO A 241 -0.51 -22.30 -15.55
N PHE A 242 -1.71 -22.31 -16.17
CA PHE A 242 -2.19 -23.40 -16.98
C PHE A 242 -2.89 -22.83 -18.21
N GLY A 243 -2.56 -23.38 -19.38
CA GLY A 243 -2.96 -22.76 -20.65
C GLY A 243 -2.23 -21.45 -20.93
N HIS A 244 -2.79 -20.63 -21.80
CA HIS A 244 -2.19 -19.35 -22.20
C HIS A 244 -2.62 -18.17 -21.32
N ASP A 245 -3.85 -18.20 -20.77
CA ASP A 245 -4.46 -17.02 -20.14
C ASP A 245 -4.92 -17.28 -18.69
N TYR A 246 -4.67 -18.47 -18.16
CA TYR A 246 -5.16 -18.85 -16.84
C TYR A 246 -4.02 -19.22 -15.89
N ALA A 247 -4.20 -18.90 -14.62
CA ALA A 247 -3.35 -19.37 -13.54
C ALA A 247 -4.19 -19.77 -12.34
N PHE A 248 -3.79 -20.83 -11.67
CA PHE A 248 -4.29 -21.18 -10.34
C PHE A 248 -3.36 -20.61 -9.30
N GLY A 249 -3.91 -19.91 -8.32
CA GLY A 249 -3.15 -19.37 -7.20
C GLY A 249 -3.82 -19.64 -5.86
N ALA A 250 -2.98 -19.89 -4.85
CA ALA A 250 -3.39 -19.99 -3.46
C ALA A 250 -2.38 -19.26 -2.59
N LYS A 251 -2.84 -18.50 -1.60
CA LYS A 251 -1.99 -17.76 -0.67
C LYS A 251 -2.48 -17.95 0.76
N ALA A 252 -1.55 -18.27 1.64
CA ALA A 252 -1.74 -18.22 3.08
C ALA A 252 -0.79 -17.18 3.66
N ASN A 253 -1.26 -16.38 4.60
CA ASN A 253 -0.46 -15.40 5.32
C ASN A 253 -0.90 -15.28 6.77
N GLY A 254 -0.03 -14.74 7.62
CA GLY A 254 -0.33 -14.52 9.02
C GLY A 254 0.55 -13.46 9.64
N PHE A 255 0.08 -12.98 10.81
CA PHE A 255 0.72 -11.97 11.60
C PHE A 255 0.87 -12.46 13.04
N LEU A 256 2.05 -12.27 13.59
CA LEU A 256 2.34 -12.44 15.01
C LEU A 256 2.70 -11.06 15.56
N THR A 257 1.88 -10.53 16.47
CA THR A 257 2.06 -9.17 16.98
C THR A 257 2.45 -9.19 18.45
N ASP A 258 3.42 -8.34 18.79
CA ASP A 258 3.80 -7.99 20.15
C ASP A 258 3.66 -6.48 20.31
N ALA A 259 2.61 -6.04 20.97
CA ALA A 259 2.36 -4.65 21.25
C ALA A 259 2.98 -4.25 22.59
N GLY A 260 3.53 -3.05 22.65
CA GLY A 260 3.96 -2.45 23.90
C GLY A 260 2.79 -2.12 24.83
N ARG A 261 3.06 -1.36 25.89
CA ARG A 261 2.01 -0.93 26.85
C ARG A 261 0.94 -0.11 26.12
N LEU A 262 -0.31 -0.35 26.50
CA LEU A 262 -1.46 0.41 26.00
C LEU A 262 -1.63 1.67 26.84
N HIS A 263 -1.63 2.83 26.23
CA HIS A 263 -1.99 4.10 26.87
C HIS A 263 -3.40 4.52 26.40
N ARG A 264 -4.28 4.76 27.34
CA ARG A 264 -5.64 5.26 27.08
C ARG A 264 -5.69 6.78 27.07
N LYS A 265 -6.78 7.35 26.53
CA LYS A 265 -7.01 8.82 26.50
C LYS A 265 -7.01 9.46 27.90
N ASP A 266 -7.42 8.74 28.91
CA ASP A 266 -7.47 9.16 30.32
C ASP A 266 -6.12 9.10 31.05
N GLY A 267 -5.05 8.72 30.33
CA GLY A 267 -3.70 8.60 30.91
C GLY A 267 -3.44 7.26 31.63
N SER A 268 -4.43 6.35 31.72
CA SER A 268 -4.23 5.01 32.26
C SER A 268 -3.46 4.09 31.31
N THR A 269 -2.74 3.12 31.84
CA THR A 269 -1.94 2.13 31.07
C THR A 269 -2.46 0.72 31.28
#